data_946e3e703756ad4c785c6135b2b305b2
#
_entry.id   946e3e703756ad4c785c6135b2b305b2
#
_cell.length_a   1.000
_cell.length_b   1.000
_cell.length_c   1.000
_cell.angle_alpha   90.00
_cell.angle_beta   90.00
_cell.angle_gamma   90.00
#
_symmetry.space_group_name_H-M   'P 1'
#
loop_
_entity.id
_entity.type
_entity.pdbx_description
1 polymer ?
#
loop_
_entity_poly.entity_id
_entity_poly.type
_entity_poly.pdbx_seq_one_letter_code
_entity_poly.pdbx_strand_id
1 'polypeptide(L)'
;NRIGTEFTLTYSPSRKFRLSGNFNIFNSETIGSYNNQVFDAEIVSWFARINGNITLPKGWTAQLRGFYRGPNATAQSRSKGFFVLSGAINKDILKKKGTLSFNASDLLNSSRFKNTTTTELFTNYNEFQWRRPSYVMTFTYKINERKNERRRTNQGYSGDGGDEDNGF
;
A
#
# COMPACT_ATOMS: atom_id res chain seq x y z
N ASN A 1 23.86 -10.27 5.01
CA ASN A 1 23.51 -9.08 5.80
C ASN A 1 22.53 -8.20 5.05
N ARG A 2 21.62 -7.51 5.77
CA ARG A 2 20.69 -6.54 5.19
C ARG A 2 20.59 -5.35 6.13
N ILE A 3 20.86 -4.15 5.61
CA ILE A 3 20.75 -2.89 6.34
C ILE A 3 19.89 -1.96 5.51
N GLY A 4 18.96 -1.26 6.14
CA GLY A 4 18.08 -0.36 5.43
C GLY A 4 17.41 0.67 6.32
N THR A 5 16.75 1.60 5.67
CA THR A 5 16.00 2.68 6.33
C THR A 5 14.61 2.78 5.70
N GLU A 6 13.63 3.01 6.55
CA GLU A 6 12.25 3.26 6.17
C GLU A 6 11.82 4.66 6.58
N PHE A 7 11.20 5.37 5.65
CA PHE A 7 10.59 6.67 5.89
C PHE A 7 9.09 6.57 5.66
N THR A 8 8.32 6.99 6.64
CA THR A 8 6.86 7.08 6.52
C THR A 8 6.42 8.52 6.68
N LEU A 9 5.63 8.99 5.73
CA LEU A 9 5.05 10.34 5.73
C LEU A 9 3.53 10.22 5.78
N THR A 10 2.91 10.99 6.67
CA THR A 10 1.46 11.22 6.64
C THR A 10 1.20 12.72 6.71
N TYR A 11 0.47 13.23 5.73
CA TYR A 11 0.11 14.63 5.63
C TYR A 11 -1.40 14.76 5.46
N SER A 12 -2.05 15.45 6.40
CA SER A 12 -3.50 15.61 6.44
C SER A 12 -3.84 17.05 6.87
N PRO A 13 -3.71 18.04 5.94
CA PRO A 13 -3.96 19.44 6.27
C PRO A 13 -5.43 19.74 6.56
N SER A 14 -6.31 18.84 6.17
CA SER A 14 -7.75 18.95 6.42
C SER A 14 -8.39 17.55 6.51
N ARG A 15 -9.62 17.50 7.03
CA ARG A 15 -10.43 16.27 7.05
C ARG A 15 -10.79 15.76 5.64
N LYS A 16 -10.63 16.60 4.62
CA LYS A 16 -10.98 16.28 3.24
C LYS A 16 -9.81 15.77 2.41
N PHE A 17 -8.58 15.96 2.87
CA PHE A 17 -7.37 15.56 2.16
C PHE A 17 -6.44 14.77 3.06
N ARG A 18 -6.01 13.63 2.58
CA ARG A 18 -4.99 12.80 3.24
C ARG A 18 -4.02 12.26 2.21
N LEU A 19 -2.75 12.49 2.44
CA LEU A 19 -1.64 11.91 1.70
C LEU A 19 -0.82 11.06 2.65
N SER A 20 -0.51 9.84 2.26
CA SER A 20 0.43 8.97 2.98
C SER A 20 1.43 8.39 2.01
N GLY A 21 2.67 8.33 2.44
CA GLY A 21 3.78 7.79 1.66
C GLY A 21 4.68 6.93 2.54
N ASN A 22 5.31 5.95 1.89
CA ASN A 22 6.31 5.10 2.50
C ASN A 22 7.43 4.93 1.48
N PHE A 23 8.66 5.14 1.92
CA PHE A 23 9.88 4.95 1.14
C PHE A 23 10.82 4.04 1.92
N ASN A 24 11.27 2.97 1.29
CA ASN A 24 12.21 2.03 1.84
C ASN A 24 13.43 1.92 0.94
N ILE A 25 14.60 2.00 1.52
CA ILE A 25 15.88 1.73 0.87
C ILE A 25 16.68 0.77 1.73
N PHE A 26 17.24 -0.24 1.13
CA PHE A 26 18.06 -1.22 1.84
C PHE A 26 19.20 -1.72 0.98
N ASN A 27 20.32 -1.94 1.62
CA ASN A 27 21.46 -2.67 1.08
C ASN A 27 21.36 -4.13 1.52
N SER A 28 21.56 -5.04 0.61
CA SER A 28 21.58 -6.48 0.86
C SER A 28 22.89 -7.04 0.31
N GLU A 29 23.69 -7.60 1.19
CA GLU A 29 24.92 -8.28 0.88
C GLU A 29 24.70 -9.79 0.99
N THR A 30 24.97 -10.50 -0.07
CA THR A 30 24.90 -11.96 -0.11
C THR A 30 26.29 -12.49 -0.41
N ILE A 31 26.89 -13.19 0.54
CA ILE A 31 28.19 -13.85 0.39
C ILE A 31 27.93 -15.34 0.41
N GLY A 32 28.39 -16.04 -0.59
CA GLY A 32 28.27 -17.48 -0.68
C GLY A 32 29.34 -18.09 -1.57
N SER A 33 29.78 -19.30 -1.27
CA SER A 33 30.67 -20.07 -2.13
C SER A 33 30.09 -21.47 -2.34
N TYR A 34 30.06 -21.92 -3.57
CA TYR A 34 29.68 -23.27 -3.95
C TYR A 34 30.55 -23.75 -5.10
N ASN A 35 31.16 -24.95 -4.98
CA ASN A 35 32.04 -25.54 -5.97
C ASN A 35 33.18 -24.60 -6.45
N ASN A 36 33.89 -23.96 -5.53
CA ASN A 36 34.96 -22.97 -5.81
C ASN A 36 34.49 -21.69 -6.56
N GLN A 37 33.20 -21.49 -6.76
CA GLN A 37 32.64 -20.23 -7.26
C GLN A 37 32.20 -19.37 -6.10
N VAL A 38 32.66 -18.14 -6.05
CA VAL A 38 32.26 -17.15 -5.05
C VAL A 38 31.07 -16.37 -5.62
N PHE A 39 29.95 -16.39 -4.92
CA PHE A 39 28.75 -15.60 -5.23
C PHE A 39 28.72 -14.42 -4.27
N ASP A 40 29.40 -13.36 -4.63
CA ASP A 40 29.35 -12.12 -3.88
C ASP A 40 28.49 -11.12 -4.63
N ALA A 41 27.42 -10.65 -3.98
CA ALA A 41 26.51 -9.68 -4.56
C ALA A 41 26.09 -8.66 -3.52
N GLU A 42 26.47 -7.42 -3.73
CA GLU A 42 25.99 -6.27 -2.98
C GLU A 42 24.94 -5.53 -3.81
N ILE A 43 23.78 -5.29 -3.20
CA ILE A 43 22.61 -4.75 -3.91
C ILE A 43 21.93 -3.69 -3.09
N VAL A 44 21.79 -2.51 -3.66
CA VAL A 44 20.89 -1.48 -3.15
C VAL A 44 19.53 -1.61 -3.83
N SER A 45 18.52 -1.88 -3.04
CA SER A 45 17.13 -1.97 -3.49
C SER A 45 16.27 -0.94 -2.79
N TRP A 46 15.26 -0.43 -3.46
CA TRP A 46 14.35 0.53 -2.87
C TRP A 46 12.95 0.43 -3.47
N PHE A 47 11.98 0.83 -2.69
CA PHE A 47 10.60 0.97 -3.16
C PHE A 47 9.91 2.15 -2.49
N ALA A 48 8.94 2.69 -3.18
CA ALA A 48 8.12 3.80 -2.70
C ALA A 48 6.64 3.51 -2.92
N ARG A 49 5.83 3.92 -1.96
CA ARG A 49 4.37 3.91 -2.07
C ARG A 49 3.82 5.28 -1.73
N ILE A 50 2.81 5.69 -2.45
CA ILE A 50 2.07 6.92 -2.17
C ILE A 50 0.58 6.64 -2.30
N ASN A 51 -0.20 7.14 -1.35
CA ASN A 51 -1.66 7.04 -1.35
C ASN A 51 -2.23 8.41 -1.05
N GLY A 52 -3.01 8.94 -1.98
CA GLY A 52 -3.73 10.19 -1.84
C GLY A 52 -5.24 9.92 -1.78
N ASN A 53 -5.93 10.56 -0.83
CA ASN A 53 -7.38 10.52 -0.70
C ASN A 53 -7.89 11.95 -0.60
N ILE A 54 -8.91 12.27 -1.39
CA ILE A 54 -9.56 13.57 -1.35
C ILE A 54 -11.07 13.40 -1.32
N THR A 55 -11.71 14.14 -0.42
CA THR A 55 -13.16 14.26 -0.34
C THR A 55 -13.57 15.59 -0.95
N LEU A 56 -14.31 15.54 -2.02
CA LEU A 56 -14.80 16.68 -2.78
C LEU A 56 -16.25 17.03 -2.39
N PRO A 57 -16.71 18.22 -2.70
CA PRO A 57 -18.12 18.60 -2.48
C PRO A 57 -19.10 17.63 -3.15
N LYS A 58 -20.36 17.68 -2.73
CA LYS A 58 -21.48 16.94 -3.33
C LYS A 58 -21.30 15.41 -3.31
N GLY A 59 -20.54 14.85 -2.33
CA GLY A 59 -20.40 13.40 -2.14
C GLY A 59 -19.46 12.72 -3.14
N TRP A 60 -18.48 13.43 -3.69
CA TRP A 60 -17.42 12.84 -4.46
C TRP A 60 -16.22 12.50 -3.56
N THR A 61 -15.59 11.37 -3.82
CA THR A 61 -14.28 11.03 -3.26
C THR A 61 -13.38 10.51 -4.36
N ALA A 62 -12.11 10.89 -4.32
CA ALA A 62 -11.11 10.38 -5.24
C ALA A 62 -9.92 9.82 -4.47
N GLN A 63 -9.33 8.77 -4.99
CA GLN A 63 -8.15 8.10 -4.46
C GLN A 63 -7.14 7.90 -5.58
N LEU A 64 -5.87 8.10 -5.25
CA LEU A 64 -4.76 7.82 -6.15
C LEU A 64 -3.72 7.00 -5.39
N ARG A 65 -3.20 5.95 -6.01
CA ARG A 65 -2.17 5.08 -5.46
C ARG A 65 -1.05 4.94 -6.46
N GLY A 66 0.15 5.30 -6.04
CA GLY A 66 1.38 5.04 -6.76
C GLY A 66 2.23 4.01 -6.03
N PHE A 67 2.81 3.10 -6.76
CA PHE A 67 3.81 2.17 -6.27
C PHE A 67 4.97 2.12 -7.24
N TYR A 68 6.16 2.35 -6.74
CA TYR A 68 7.39 2.19 -7.50
C TYR A 68 8.27 1.15 -6.81
N ARG A 69 8.81 0.24 -7.58
CA ARG A 69 9.88 -0.67 -7.17
C ARG A 69 11.12 -0.36 -7.99
N GLY A 70 12.22 -0.06 -7.33
CA GLY A 70 13.51 0.16 -7.95
C GLY A 70 14.06 -1.08 -8.63
N PRO A 71 15.05 -0.92 -9.49
CA PRO A 71 15.76 -2.05 -10.06
C PRO A 71 16.43 -2.87 -8.97
N ASN A 72 16.62 -4.15 -9.23
CA ASN A 72 17.31 -5.06 -8.34
C ASN A 72 18.28 -5.93 -9.17
N ALA A 73 19.43 -6.23 -8.59
CA ALA A 73 20.43 -7.10 -9.21
C ALA A 73 20.87 -8.18 -8.22
N THR A 74 21.22 -9.33 -8.69
CA THR A 74 21.94 -10.39 -7.98
C THR A 74 23.18 -10.75 -8.77
N ALA A 75 24.03 -11.63 -8.28
CA ALA A 75 25.24 -12.06 -9.01
C ALA A 75 24.95 -12.49 -10.46
N GLN A 76 23.79 -13.11 -10.71
CA GLN A 76 23.44 -13.68 -12.01
C GLN A 76 22.17 -13.08 -12.62
N SER A 77 21.48 -12.17 -11.93
CA SER A 77 20.15 -11.69 -12.37
C SER A 77 20.01 -10.19 -12.16
N ARG A 78 19.42 -9.51 -13.13
CA ARG A 78 19.08 -8.08 -13.05
C ARG A 78 17.62 -7.86 -13.39
N SER A 79 16.86 -7.29 -12.47
CA SER A 79 15.49 -6.86 -12.72
C SER A 79 15.39 -5.36 -12.89
N LYS A 80 14.57 -4.91 -13.86
CA LYS A 80 14.27 -3.49 -14.04
C LYS A 80 13.23 -3.04 -13.02
N GLY A 81 13.33 -1.78 -12.62
CA GLY A 81 12.30 -1.15 -11.82
C GLY A 81 11.00 -0.99 -12.62
N PHE A 82 9.88 -0.89 -11.91
CA PHE A 82 8.58 -0.62 -12.50
C PHE A 82 7.74 0.30 -11.61
N PHE A 83 6.80 1.01 -12.22
CA PHE A 83 5.88 1.91 -11.56
C PHE A 83 4.44 1.48 -11.85
N VAL A 84 3.58 1.48 -10.84
CA VAL A 84 2.16 1.20 -10.99
C VAL A 84 1.35 2.36 -10.45
N LEU A 85 0.47 2.91 -11.27
CA LEU A 85 -0.46 3.95 -10.89
C LEU A 85 -1.90 3.42 -10.98
N SER A 86 -2.66 3.59 -9.90
CA SER A 86 -4.06 3.18 -9.82
C SER A 86 -4.89 4.29 -9.20
N GLY A 87 -6.14 4.41 -9.59
CA GLY A 87 -7.04 5.44 -9.10
C GLY A 87 -8.46 4.94 -8.91
N ALA A 88 -9.21 5.64 -8.08
CA ALA A 88 -10.63 5.40 -7.87
C ALA A 88 -11.37 6.71 -7.70
N ILE A 89 -12.56 6.79 -8.27
CA ILE A 89 -13.50 7.89 -8.06
C ILE A 89 -14.82 7.28 -7.60
N ASN A 90 -15.36 7.80 -6.49
CA ASN A 90 -16.63 7.37 -5.98
C ASN A 90 -17.59 8.55 -5.89
N LYS A 91 -18.87 8.27 -6.13
CA LYS A 91 -19.94 9.24 -6.04
C LYS A 91 -21.08 8.68 -5.20
N ASP A 92 -21.39 9.38 -4.11
CA ASP A 92 -22.61 9.10 -3.36
C ASP A 92 -23.82 9.64 -4.11
N ILE A 93 -24.80 8.79 -4.33
CA ILE A 93 -26.09 9.06 -4.99
C ILE A 93 -27.25 8.62 -4.10
N LEU A 94 -28.47 8.88 -4.52
CA LEU A 94 -29.71 8.45 -3.83
C LEU A 94 -29.71 8.85 -2.33
N LYS A 95 -29.35 10.10 -2.04
CA LYS A 95 -29.26 10.62 -0.65
C LYS A 95 -28.35 9.76 0.24
N LYS A 96 -27.18 9.30 -0.30
CA LYS A 96 -26.18 8.42 0.32
C LYS A 96 -26.62 6.96 0.51
N LYS A 97 -27.76 6.55 -0.03
CA LYS A 97 -28.16 5.14 -0.05
C LYS A 97 -27.49 4.34 -1.16
N GLY A 98 -26.99 5.01 -2.19
CA GLY A 98 -26.23 4.40 -3.29
C GLY A 98 -24.85 5.02 -3.42
N THR A 99 -23.88 4.23 -3.87
CA THR A 99 -22.53 4.68 -4.23
C THR A 99 -22.16 4.10 -5.58
N LEU A 100 -21.79 4.96 -6.51
CA LEU A 100 -21.20 4.60 -7.79
C LEU A 100 -19.68 4.74 -7.67
N SER A 101 -18.96 3.67 -7.96
CA SER A 101 -17.49 3.60 -7.88
C SER A 101 -16.91 3.27 -9.24
N PHE A 102 -15.91 4.03 -9.67
CA PHE A 102 -15.09 3.71 -10.83
C PHE A 102 -13.65 3.51 -10.37
N ASN A 103 -13.09 2.32 -10.61
CA ASN A 103 -11.75 1.94 -10.24
C ASN A 103 -10.93 1.67 -11.50
N ALA A 104 -9.74 2.24 -11.58
CA ALA A 104 -8.79 2.01 -12.64
C ALA A 104 -7.47 1.50 -12.04
N SER A 105 -7.03 0.33 -12.45
CA SER A 105 -5.78 -0.28 -12.02
C SER A 105 -4.77 -0.25 -13.13
N ASP A 106 -3.50 0.04 -12.78
CA ASP A 106 -2.37 0.12 -13.71
C ASP A 106 -2.63 1.06 -14.90
N LEU A 107 -3.01 2.30 -14.60
CA LEU A 107 -3.38 3.34 -15.58
C LEU A 107 -2.33 3.53 -16.69
N LEU A 108 -1.07 3.28 -16.40
CA LEU A 108 0.05 3.47 -17.33
C LEU A 108 0.47 2.19 -18.06
N ASN A 109 -0.22 1.05 -17.79
CA ASN A 109 0.16 -0.26 -18.32
C ASN A 109 1.64 -0.59 -18.10
N SER A 110 2.15 -0.23 -16.93
CA SER A 110 3.57 -0.29 -16.59
C SER A 110 3.90 -1.38 -15.56
N SER A 111 2.91 -2.16 -15.12
CA SER A 111 3.07 -3.29 -14.19
C SER A 111 3.71 -4.50 -14.90
N ARG A 112 4.95 -4.32 -15.37
CA ARG A 112 5.73 -5.34 -16.08
C ARG A 112 7.01 -5.63 -15.34
N PHE A 113 7.16 -6.84 -14.88
CA PHE A 113 8.40 -7.31 -14.31
C PHE A 113 9.32 -7.81 -15.42
N LYS A 114 10.49 -7.21 -15.55
CA LYS A 114 11.51 -7.54 -16.55
C LYS A 114 12.76 -8.01 -15.82
N ASN A 115 13.18 -9.21 -16.12
CA ASN A 115 14.34 -9.82 -15.51
C ASN A 115 15.28 -10.39 -16.58
N THR A 116 16.57 -10.16 -16.42
CA THR A 116 17.61 -10.77 -17.25
C THR A 116 18.51 -11.60 -16.34
N THR A 117 18.61 -12.87 -16.60
CA THR A 117 19.52 -13.80 -15.92
C THR A 117 20.66 -14.13 -16.86
N THR A 118 21.89 -13.91 -16.44
CA THR A 118 23.11 -14.19 -17.20
C THR A 118 23.97 -15.18 -16.43
N THR A 119 24.25 -16.29 -17.05
CA THR A 119 25.19 -17.33 -16.57
C THR A 119 26.30 -17.46 -17.56
N GLU A 120 27.31 -18.26 -17.27
CA GLU A 120 28.42 -18.55 -18.23
C GLU A 120 27.91 -19.24 -19.51
N LEU A 121 26.80 -19.99 -19.43
CA LEU A 121 26.29 -20.81 -20.53
C LEU A 121 25.18 -20.14 -21.32
N PHE A 122 24.40 -19.23 -20.71
CA PHE A 122 23.26 -18.61 -21.38
C PHE A 122 22.86 -17.26 -20.75
N THR A 123 22.18 -16.45 -21.57
CA THR A 123 21.46 -15.26 -21.10
C THR A 123 19.97 -15.46 -21.38
N ASN A 124 19.14 -15.35 -20.34
CA ASN A 124 17.71 -15.47 -20.44
C ASN A 124 17.03 -14.13 -20.07
N TYR A 125 16.17 -13.65 -20.96
CA TYR A 125 15.33 -12.49 -20.73
C TYR A 125 13.90 -12.94 -20.48
N ASN A 126 13.34 -12.52 -19.32
CA ASN A 126 11.98 -12.82 -18.94
C ASN A 126 11.21 -11.52 -18.69
N GLU A 127 10.06 -11.37 -19.36
CA GLU A 127 9.11 -10.30 -19.11
C GLU A 127 7.78 -10.91 -18.68
N PHE A 128 7.29 -10.48 -17.52
CA PHE A 128 6.06 -10.98 -16.94
C PHE A 128 5.15 -9.83 -16.52
N GLN A 129 3.91 -9.86 -16.96
CA GLN A 129 2.88 -8.92 -16.58
C GLN A 129 1.79 -9.64 -15.76
N TRP A 130 1.72 -9.34 -14.46
CA TRP A 130 0.75 -9.97 -13.54
C TRP A 130 -0.70 -9.64 -13.89
N ARG A 131 -0.94 -8.38 -14.25
CA ARG A 131 -2.28 -7.90 -14.59
C ARG A 131 -2.18 -6.89 -15.71
N ARG A 132 -3.11 -6.96 -16.62
CA ARG A 132 -3.35 -5.89 -17.60
C ARG A 132 -4.10 -4.74 -16.92
N PRO A 133 -4.05 -3.52 -17.47
CA PRO A 133 -4.91 -2.44 -17.02
C PRO A 133 -6.35 -2.90 -16.92
N SER A 134 -7.01 -2.57 -15.82
CA SER A 134 -8.40 -2.93 -15.62
C SER A 134 -9.21 -1.75 -15.14
N TYR A 135 -10.43 -1.65 -15.65
CA TYR A 135 -11.39 -0.62 -15.32
C TYR A 135 -12.66 -1.31 -14.81
N VAL A 136 -13.07 -0.96 -13.60
CA VAL A 136 -14.21 -1.60 -12.96
C VAL A 136 -15.18 -0.52 -12.48
N MET A 137 -16.41 -0.59 -12.92
CA MET A 137 -17.51 0.22 -12.42
C MET A 137 -18.38 -0.62 -11.50
N THR A 138 -18.64 -0.12 -10.30
CA THR A 138 -19.43 -0.81 -9.28
C THR A 138 -20.54 0.11 -8.79
N PHE A 139 -21.73 -0.42 -8.71
CA PHE A 139 -22.85 0.23 -8.04
C PHE A 139 -23.19 -0.53 -6.76
N THR A 140 -23.16 0.17 -5.64
CA THR A 140 -23.51 -0.38 -4.33
C THR A 140 -24.76 0.31 -3.82
N TYR A 141 -25.80 -0.44 -3.44
CA TYR A 141 -27.00 0.08 -2.83
C TYR A 141 -27.18 -0.50 -1.42
N LYS A 142 -27.39 0.37 -0.44
CA LYS A 142 -27.57 0.00 0.96
C LYS A 142 -29.05 -0.22 1.24
N ILE A 143 -29.42 -1.49 1.50
CA ILE A 143 -30.75 -1.89 1.91
C ILE A 143 -30.73 -2.05 3.42
N ASN A 144 -31.65 -1.39 4.12
CA ASN A 144 -31.87 -1.58 5.56
C ASN A 144 -30.67 -1.22 6.46
N GLU A 145 -30.09 -0.04 6.26
CA GLU A 145 -29.06 0.46 7.17
C GLU A 145 -29.70 0.78 8.54
N ARG A 146 -29.51 -0.08 9.55
CA ARG A 146 -29.83 0.27 10.94
C ARG A 146 -28.94 1.46 11.29
N LYS A 147 -29.53 2.61 11.65
CA LYS A 147 -28.78 3.70 12.27
C LYS A 147 -28.10 3.12 13.51
N ASN A 148 -26.79 2.95 13.46
CA ASN A 148 -26.02 2.75 14.68
C ASN A 148 -26.20 4.03 15.51
N GLU A 149 -27.14 4.04 16.42
CA GLU A 149 -27.13 4.97 17.53
C GLU A 149 -25.81 4.76 18.24
N ARG A 150 -24.94 5.75 18.16
CA ARG A 150 -23.76 5.81 19.01
C ARG A 150 -24.29 5.74 20.44
N ARG A 151 -24.24 4.57 21.06
CA ARG A 151 -24.36 4.43 22.50
C ARG A 151 -23.32 5.36 23.09
N ARG A 152 -23.75 6.52 23.53
CA ARG A 152 -23.04 7.31 24.52
C ARG A 152 -23.03 6.45 25.78
N THR A 153 -22.01 5.67 25.98
CA THR A 153 -21.67 5.13 27.28
C THR A 153 -21.15 6.30 28.11
N ASN A 154 -22.11 7.07 28.66
CA ASN A 154 -21.87 7.84 29.87
C ASN A 154 -21.80 6.79 31.01
N GLN A 155 -20.68 6.15 31.18
CA GLN A 155 -20.32 5.58 32.47
C GLN A 155 -19.56 6.67 33.23
N GLY A 156 -20.37 7.52 33.87
CA GLY A 156 -19.92 8.26 35.06
C GLY A 156 -19.66 7.21 36.13
N TYR A 157 -18.42 6.96 36.42
CA TYR A 157 -18.00 6.27 37.61
C TYR A 157 -18.00 7.28 38.74
N SER A 158 -19.11 7.37 39.46
CA SER A 158 -19.14 7.98 40.79
C SER A 158 -18.54 6.97 41.76
N GLY A 159 -17.30 7.22 42.12
CA GLY A 159 -16.75 6.63 43.33
C GLY A 159 -17.46 7.20 44.53
N ASP A 160 -18.07 6.37 45.31
CA ASP A 160 -18.43 6.66 46.67
C ASP A 160 -17.58 5.74 47.57
N GLY A 161 -16.90 6.42 48.49
CA GLY A 161 -16.08 5.79 49.52
C GLY A 161 -16.98 5.16 50.60
N GLY A 162 -16.46 4.18 51.22
CA GLY A 162 -17.04 3.56 52.40
C GLY A 162 -15.94 2.80 53.13
N ASP A 163 -15.37 3.47 54.16
CA ASP A 163 -14.63 2.85 55.23
C ASP A 163 -15.45 1.74 55.90
N GLU A 164 -14.76 0.76 56.44
CA GLU A 164 -14.93 0.08 57.71
C GLU A 164 -14.17 -1.27 57.62
N ASP A 165 -13.03 -1.40 58.24
CA ASP A 165 -12.67 -1.76 59.61
C ASP A 165 -13.23 -3.09 60.10
N ASN A 166 -12.35 -3.86 60.71
CA ASN A 166 -12.39 -5.12 61.50
C ASN A 166 -11.94 -6.38 60.74
N GLY A 167 -10.77 -6.93 61.04
CA GLY A 167 -10.41 -7.52 62.37
C GLY A 167 -10.44 -9.05 62.28
N PHE A 168 -9.31 -9.62 62.35
CA PHE A 168 -8.77 -10.84 62.93
C PHE A 168 -7.66 -11.44 62.07
#